data_5487efc473378cc0072f144fe5deb97f
#
_entry.id   5487efc473378cc0072f144fe5deb97f
#
_cell.length_a   1.000
_cell.length_b   1.000
_cell.length_c   1.000
_cell.angle_alpha   90.00
_cell.angle_beta   90.00
_cell.angle_gamma   90.00
#
_symmetry.space_group_name_H-M   'P 1'
#
loop_
_entity.id
_entity.type
_entity.pdbx_description
1 polymer ?
#
loop_
_entity_poly.entity_id
_entity_poly.type
_entity_poly.pdbx_seq_one_letter_code
_entity_poly.pdbx_strand_id
1 'polypeptide(L)'
;MISHLNKTISRGIKIAQISNNVTAVKTTIDAGHVEKHSQQAQGWWDPNGPMKTLHSYNLIRVPFIRDGLVSCSLDKRTTLPLSNKVILDVGCGGGIVSEGIARLGAKVTGIDASKELIDIAKEHCTIDSRLENNRPSYHCTTVEEHSQHFTDHYDAVVASEVIEHVADKELFIQSCVKALKPGGKIFITTPNRSRLSEFVTICLSEHIFNIVPRGTHEYDKFTTPNEVTFLLERNNCHVQLVHGIMYYPIINKWAWTSSTQLIFALQAVKLSE
;
A
#
# COMPACT_ATOMS: atom_id res chain seq x y z
N MET A 1 7.81 30.64 76.16
CA MET A 1 8.56 31.78 75.57
C MET A 1 8.92 31.41 74.13
N ILE A 2 8.51 32.25 73.23
CA ILE A 2 8.80 32.28 71.80
C ILE A 2 7.97 31.37 70.91
N SER A 3 6.80 31.86 70.62
CA SER A 3 6.11 31.81 69.33
C SER A 3 6.81 32.73 68.34
N HIS A 4 6.86 32.42 67.10
CA HIS A 4 6.56 33.28 65.96
C HIS A 4 7.28 32.84 64.66
N LEU A 5 6.50 32.89 63.63
CA LEU A 5 6.83 33.09 62.22
C LEU A 5 7.37 31.89 61.41
N ASN A 6 6.50 31.33 60.67
CA ASN A 6 6.81 31.06 59.25
C ASN A 6 5.56 31.21 58.39
N LYS A 7 5.30 32.42 57.95
CA LYS A 7 4.51 32.67 56.74
C LYS A 7 5.48 32.65 55.56
N THR A 8 5.59 31.53 54.90
CA THR A 8 6.29 31.43 53.63
C THR A 8 5.28 31.35 52.50
N ILE A 9 5.36 32.30 51.67
CA ILE A 9 4.57 32.61 50.50
C ILE A 9 4.58 31.42 49.53
N SER A 10 3.46 30.70 49.41
CA SER A 10 3.23 29.80 48.31
C SER A 10 2.80 30.62 47.08
N ARG A 11 3.74 31.03 46.26
CA ARG A 11 3.46 31.49 44.89
C ARG A 11 3.21 30.25 44.05
N GLY A 12 1.94 29.91 43.85
CA GLY A 12 1.51 28.92 42.89
C GLY A 12 1.88 29.34 41.48
N ILE A 13 2.88 28.67 40.91
CA ILE A 13 3.13 28.72 39.49
C ILE A 13 2.00 27.90 38.84
N LYS A 14 1.03 28.59 38.25
CA LYS A 14 0.08 27.94 37.31
C LYS A 14 0.87 27.47 36.10
N ILE A 15 1.21 26.20 36.08
CA ILE A 15 1.62 25.54 34.85
C ILE A 15 0.39 25.56 33.96
N ALA A 16 0.41 26.42 32.94
CA ALA A 16 -0.57 26.39 31.88
C ALA A 16 -0.47 24.97 31.23
N GLN A 17 -1.50 24.17 31.39
CA GLN A 17 -1.70 22.97 30.57
C GLN A 17 -1.88 23.47 29.14
N ILE A 18 -0.81 23.38 28.36
CA ILE A 18 -0.90 23.43 26.90
C ILE A 18 -1.61 22.15 26.54
N SER A 19 -2.91 22.22 26.34
CA SER A 19 -3.65 21.16 25.70
C SER A 19 -3.14 21.06 24.27
N ASN A 20 -2.29 20.10 24.00
CA ASN A 20 -1.96 19.70 22.65
C ASN A 20 -3.24 19.14 22.03
N ASN A 21 -4.04 20.00 21.41
CA ASN A 21 -5.04 19.61 20.44
C ASN A 21 -4.30 19.12 19.19
N VAL A 22 -3.65 17.97 19.29
CA VAL A 22 -3.32 17.18 18.12
C VAL A 22 -4.67 16.62 17.67
N THR A 23 -5.29 17.27 16.70
CA THR A 23 -6.45 16.71 16.01
C THR A 23 -5.99 15.36 15.45
N ALA A 24 -6.54 14.26 16.00
CA ALA A 24 -6.24 12.93 15.51
C ALA A 24 -6.49 12.89 14.00
N VAL A 25 -5.51 12.48 13.23
CA VAL A 25 -5.64 12.34 11.77
C VAL A 25 -6.73 11.30 11.52
N LYS A 26 -7.74 11.64 10.72
CA LYS A 26 -8.79 10.69 10.35
C LYS A 26 -8.13 9.56 9.56
N THR A 27 -8.26 8.32 10.01
CA THR A 27 -7.74 7.13 9.34
C THR A 27 -8.83 6.40 8.57
N THR A 28 -8.46 5.79 7.44
CA THR A 28 -9.35 4.97 6.63
C THR A 28 -9.26 3.48 6.95
N ILE A 29 -8.44 3.10 7.93
CA ILE A 29 -8.17 1.72 8.31
C ILE A 29 -9.41 1.04 8.87
N ASP A 30 -9.66 -0.18 8.39
CA ASP A 30 -10.57 -1.14 9.02
C ASP A 30 -9.76 -2.07 9.95
N ALA A 31 -9.90 -1.86 11.27
CA ALA A 31 -9.16 -2.60 12.29
C ALA A 31 -9.38 -4.13 12.20
N GLY A 32 -10.58 -4.58 11.80
CA GLY A 32 -10.89 -5.99 11.63
C GLY A 32 -10.09 -6.64 10.48
N HIS A 33 -9.83 -5.90 9.41
CA HIS A 33 -8.98 -6.38 8.31
C HIS A 33 -7.51 -6.46 8.72
N VAL A 34 -7.00 -5.45 9.44
CA VAL A 34 -5.61 -5.47 9.94
C VAL A 34 -5.36 -6.70 10.79
N GLU A 35 -6.27 -7.03 11.72
CA GLU A 35 -6.13 -8.21 12.58
C GLU A 35 -6.13 -9.53 11.77
N LYS A 36 -7.01 -9.68 10.77
CA LYS A 36 -7.03 -10.85 9.89
C LYS A 36 -5.71 -11.04 9.14
N HIS A 37 -5.15 -9.97 8.59
CA HIS A 37 -3.87 -10.03 7.87
C HIS A 37 -2.68 -10.30 8.81
N SER A 38 -2.70 -9.75 10.03
CA SER A 38 -1.67 -10.04 11.03
C SER A 38 -1.63 -11.52 11.41
N GLN A 39 -2.78 -12.21 11.43
CA GLN A 39 -2.83 -13.65 11.68
C GLN A 39 -2.18 -14.49 10.57
N GLN A 40 -2.06 -13.96 9.36
CA GLN A 40 -1.40 -14.60 8.21
C GLN A 40 0.11 -14.34 8.14
N ALA A 41 0.65 -13.60 9.08
CA ALA A 41 2.05 -13.20 9.13
C ALA A 41 3.01 -14.39 9.07
N GLN A 42 2.63 -15.51 9.71
CA GLN A 42 3.45 -16.72 9.72
C GLN A 42 3.45 -17.39 8.32
N GLY A 43 4.63 -17.58 7.74
CA GLY A 43 4.78 -18.15 6.40
C GLY A 43 4.58 -17.14 5.25
N TRP A 44 4.60 -15.84 5.51
CA TRP A 44 4.43 -14.79 4.50
C TRP A 44 5.41 -14.92 3.32
N TRP A 45 6.64 -15.28 3.61
CA TRP A 45 7.71 -15.44 2.62
C TRP A 45 7.94 -16.88 2.13
N ASP A 46 7.14 -17.85 2.60
CA ASP A 46 7.17 -19.20 2.04
C ASP A 46 6.53 -19.19 0.63
N PRO A 47 7.31 -19.46 -0.45
CA PRO A 47 6.79 -19.45 -1.82
C PRO A 47 5.74 -20.54 -2.08
N ASN A 48 5.63 -21.53 -1.21
CA ASN A 48 4.61 -22.59 -1.25
C ASN A 48 3.54 -22.43 -0.17
N GLY A 49 3.69 -21.39 0.67
CA GLY A 49 2.82 -21.07 1.79
C GLY A 49 1.53 -20.34 1.39
N PRO A 50 0.85 -19.75 2.39
CA PRO A 50 -0.42 -19.04 2.17
C PRO A 50 -0.31 -17.91 1.15
N MET A 51 0.84 -17.24 1.06
CA MET A 51 1.07 -16.09 0.18
C MET A 51 1.66 -16.45 -1.19
N LYS A 52 1.67 -17.74 -1.58
CA LYS A 52 2.20 -18.20 -2.89
C LYS A 52 1.60 -17.45 -4.09
N THR A 53 0.34 -17.05 -3.99
CA THR A 53 -0.36 -16.30 -5.04
C THR A 53 0.19 -14.88 -5.18
N LEU A 54 0.52 -14.20 -4.07
CA LEU A 54 1.13 -12.87 -4.09
C LEU A 54 2.56 -12.92 -4.64
N HIS A 55 3.33 -13.97 -4.33
CA HIS A 55 4.66 -14.17 -4.91
C HIS A 55 4.59 -14.31 -6.43
N SER A 56 3.70 -15.17 -6.95
CA SER A 56 3.50 -15.33 -8.39
C SER A 56 2.91 -14.08 -9.05
N TYR A 57 2.10 -13.30 -8.33
CA TYR A 57 1.53 -12.04 -8.81
C TYR A 57 2.62 -10.98 -9.10
N ASN A 58 3.72 -11.00 -8.36
CA ASN A 58 4.83 -10.08 -8.61
C ASN A 58 5.48 -10.26 -9.99
N LEU A 59 5.31 -11.41 -10.62
CA LEU A 59 5.80 -11.63 -11.99
C LEU A 59 5.14 -10.69 -13.02
N ILE A 60 3.96 -10.15 -12.72
CA ILE A 60 3.30 -9.15 -13.57
C ILE A 60 3.22 -7.76 -12.92
N ARG A 61 3.05 -7.65 -11.58
CA ARG A 61 2.97 -6.36 -10.89
C ARG A 61 4.26 -5.55 -10.97
N VAL A 62 5.40 -6.18 -10.66
CA VAL A 62 6.70 -5.50 -10.67
C VAL A 62 7.07 -5.00 -12.08
N PRO A 63 6.94 -5.81 -13.16
CA PRO A 63 7.07 -5.30 -14.52
C PRO A 63 6.11 -4.16 -14.87
N PHE A 64 4.85 -4.23 -14.45
CA PHE A 64 3.86 -3.17 -14.69
C PHE A 64 4.30 -1.83 -14.10
N ILE A 65 4.74 -1.83 -12.83
CA ILE A 65 5.25 -0.63 -12.16
C ILE A 65 6.52 -0.13 -12.85
N ARG A 66 7.48 -1.01 -13.14
CA ARG A 66 8.70 -0.67 -13.86
C ARG A 66 8.40 -0.02 -15.21
N ASP A 67 7.59 -0.67 -16.03
CA ASP A 67 7.31 -0.23 -17.39
C ASP A 67 6.52 1.09 -17.43
N GLY A 68 5.69 1.31 -16.41
CA GLY A 68 5.03 2.59 -16.21
C GLY A 68 5.96 3.73 -15.82
N LEU A 69 7.08 3.45 -15.17
CA LEU A 69 8.02 4.47 -14.67
C LEU A 69 9.20 4.74 -15.61
N VAL A 70 9.55 3.78 -16.45
CA VAL A 70 10.69 3.90 -17.38
C VAL A 70 10.20 4.42 -18.72
N SER A 71 10.62 5.63 -19.08
CA SER A 71 10.09 6.35 -20.25
C SER A 71 10.76 5.96 -21.57
N CYS A 72 11.92 5.31 -21.57
CA CYS A 72 12.72 5.10 -22.77
C CYS A 72 13.33 3.71 -22.87
N SER A 73 13.54 3.27 -24.11
CA SER A 73 14.15 1.97 -24.44
C SER A 73 15.60 1.80 -23.94
N LEU A 74 16.31 2.88 -23.68
CA LEU A 74 17.69 2.84 -23.17
C LEU A 74 17.73 2.51 -21.68
N ASP A 75 16.82 3.07 -20.90
CA ASP A 75 16.74 2.80 -19.45
C ASP A 75 16.29 1.37 -19.15
N LYS A 76 15.58 0.73 -20.07
CA LYS A 76 15.17 -0.68 -19.97
C LYS A 76 16.33 -1.67 -20.10
N ARG A 77 17.49 -1.24 -20.57
CA ARG A 77 18.69 -2.10 -20.79
C ARG A 77 19.61 -2.17 -19.59
N THR A 78 19.34 -1.40 -18.54
CA THR A 78 20.09 -1.47 -17.27
C THR A 78 19.52 -2.53 -16.35
N THR A 79 20.36 -3.09 -15.48
CA THR A 79 19.94 -4.02 -14.42
C THR A 79 19.17 -3.32 -13.30
N LEU A 80 19.32 -1.98 -13.17
CA LEU A 80 18.69 -1.15 -12.16
C LEU A 80 17.85 -0.02 -12.79
N PRO A 81 16.77 -0.35 -13.53
CA PRO A 81 16.00 0.62 -14.31
C PRO A 81 15.28 1.68 -13.45
N LEU A 82 15.15 1.46 -12.15
CA LEU A 82 14.48 2.35 -11.20
C LEU A 82 15.44 3.07 -10.24
N SER A 83 16.75 3.09 -10.51
CA SER A 83 17.80 3.60 -9.60
C SER A 83 17.62 5.05 -9.14
N ASN A 84 16.87 5.86 -9.89
CA ASN A 84 16.61 7.27 -9.54
C ASN A 84 15.16 7.51 -9.08
N LYS A 85 14.41 6.46 -8.75
CA LYS A 85 13.01 6.58 -8.33
C LYS A 85 12.87 6.41 -6.83
N VAL A 86 12.06 7.27 -6.23
CA VAL A 86 11.61 7.19 -4.82
C VAL A 86 10.17 6.75 -4.84
N ILE A 87 9.86 5.59 -4.25
CA ILE A 87 8.56 4.93 -4.37
C ILE A 87 7.98 4.65 -3.00
N LEU A 88 6.70 4.97 -2.82
CA LEU A 88 5.90 4.61 -1.66
C LEU A 88 5.06 3.36 -2.00
N ASP A 89 5.19 2.32 -1.19
CA ASP A 89 4.35 1.11 -1.24
C ASP A 89 3.36 1.16 -0.07
N VAL A 90 2.11 1.47 -0.37
CA VAL A 90 1.01 1.63 0.62
C VAL A 90 0.33 0.29 0.83
N GLY A 91 0.18 -0.13 2.09
CA GLY A 91 -0.29 -1.47 2.42
C GLY A 91 0.72 -2.52 1.98
N CYS A 92 2.00 -2.30 2.29
CA CYS A 92 3.09 -3.14 1.79
C CYS A 92 3.08 -4.57 2.36
N GLY A 93 2.29 -4.82 3.41
CA GLY A 93 2.29 -6.10 4.12
C GLY A 93 3.70 -6.50 4.57
N GLY A 94 4.05 -7.77 4.38
CA GLY A 94 5.40 -8.28 4.66
C GLY A 94 6.45 -7.93 3.58
N GLY A 95 6.18 -6.98 2.67
CA GLY A 95 7.20 -6.39 1.79
C GLY A 95 7.42 -7.06 0.42
N ILE A 96 6.54 -7.98 -0.01
CA ILE A 96 6.72 -8.75 -1.26
C ILE A 96 6.86 -7.82 -2.49
N VAL A 97 6.03 -6.77 -2.62
CA VAL A 97 6.12 -5.80 -3.72
C VAL A 97 7.30 -4.86 -3.51
N SER A 98 7.44 -4.32 -2.29
CA SER A 98 8.51 -3.39 -1.92
C SER A 98 9.89 -3.92 -2.29
N GLU A 99 10.21 -5.18 -1.92
CA GLU A 99 11.49 -5.79 -2.25
C GLU A 99 11.64 -6.05 -3.75
N GLY A 100 10.55 -6.44 -4.43
CA GLY A 100 10.55 -6.63 -5.88
C GLY A 100 10.96 -5.36 -6.63
N ILE A 101 10.47 -4.21 -6.19
CA ILE A 101 10.77 -2.88 -6.76
C ILE A 101 12.19 -2.43 -6.36
N ALA A 102 12.58 -2.65 -5.10
CA ALA A 102 13.91 -2.28 -4.60
C ALA A 102 15.03 -3.03 -5.32
N ARG A 103 14.83 -4.31 -5.70
CA ARG A 103 15.77 -5.09 -6.54
C ARG A 103 16.00 -4.46 -7.92
N LEU A 104 15.09 -3.62 -8.39
CA LEU A 104 15.24 -2.84 -9.63
C LEU A 104 15.91 -1.48 -9.42
N GLY A 105 16.38 -1.19 -8.21
CA GLY A 105 17.18 -0.02 -7.86
C GLY A 105 16.38 1.15 -7.25
N ALA A 106 15.05 1.07 -7.12
CA ALA A 106 14.27 2.15 -6.52
C ALA A 106 14.53 2.27 -5.01
N LYS A 107 14.53 3.52 -4.50
CA LYS A 107 14.41 3.77 -3.06
C LYS A 107 12.95 3.57 -2.65
N VAL A 108 12.68 2.53 -1.85
CA VAL A 108 11.32 2.17 -1.48
C VAL A 108 11.06 2.46 -0.01
N THR A 109 9.93 3.12 0.26
CA THR A 109 9.33 3.22 1.58
C THR A 109 8.07 2.37 1.56
N GLY A 110 8.01 1.33 2.40
CA GLY A 110 6.80 0.53 2.62
C GLY A 110 6.08 0.97 3.88
N ILE A 111 4.78 1.16 3.80
CA ILE A 111 3.93 1.47 4.94
C ILE A 111 2.78 0.48 5.06
N ASP A 112 2.47 0.07 6.28
CA ASP A 112 1.33 -0.79 6.59
C ASP A 112 0.82 -0.49 8.00
N ALA A 113 -0.46 -0.73 8.23
CA ALA A 113 -1.08 -0.54 9.54
C ALA A 113 -0.77 -1.70 10.51
N SER A 114 -0.41 -2.87 10.00
CA SER A 114 -0.03 -4.04 10.80
C SER A 114 1.43 -3.97 11.20
N LYS A 115 1.66 -3.85 12.52
CA LYS A 115 3.01 -3.89 13.07
C LYS A 115 3.70 -5.23 12.81
N GLU A 116 2.95 -6.33 12.90
CA GLU A 116 3.43 -7.69 12.71
C GLU A 116 3.97 -7.88 11.28
N LEU A 117 3.24 -7.39 10.27
CA LEU A 117 3.68 -7.47 8.88
C LEU A 117 4.90 -6.59 8.61
N ILE A 118 4.95 -5.40 9.21
CA ILE A 118 6.11 -4.50 9.13
C ILE A 118 7.36 -5.13 9.77
N ASP A 119 7.20 -5.83 10.89
CA ASP A 119 8.33 -6.51 11.54
C ASP A 119 8.86 -7.64 10.64
N ILE A 120 7.98 -8.42 10.00
CA ILE A 120 8.36 -9.44 9.00
C ILE A 120 9.07 -8.81 7.79
N ALA A 121 8.55 -7.71 7.26
CA ALA A 121 9.17 -7.02 6.13
C ALA A 121 10.59 -6.53 6.46
N LYS A 122 10.78 -5.98 7.66
CA LYS A 122 12.08 -5.54 8.17
C LYS A 122 13.06 -6.70 8.33
N GLU A 123 12.61 -7.82 8.87
CA GLU A 123 13.45 -9.01 9.03
C GLU A 123 13.84 -9.56 7.66
N HIS A 124 12.87 -9.80 6.77
CA HIS A 124 13.14 -10.47 5.50
C HIS A 124 14.06 -9.65 4.59
N CYS A 125 13.93 -8.34 4.52
CA CYS A 125 14.79 -7.51 3.67
C CYS A 125 16.28 -7.53 4.09
N THR A 126 16.61 -8.07 5.26
CA THR A 126 18.01 -8.27 5.69
C THR A 126 18.60 -9.57 5.18
N ILE A 127 17.77 -10.54 4.78
CA ILE A 127 18.21 -11.88 4.35
C ILE A 127 18.59 -11.88 2.87
N ASP A 128 17.90 -11.10 2.02
CA ASP A 128 18.20 -11.05 0.58
C ASP A 128 19.47 -10.22 0.30
N SER A 129 20.54 -10.88 -0.08
CA SER A 129 21.82 -10.24 -0.43
C SER A 129 21.71 -9.24 -1.60
N ARG A 130 20.72 -9.39 -2.47
CA ARG A 130 20.46 -8.45 -3.59
C ARG A 130 19.98 -7.09 -3.11
N LEU A 131 19.51 -6.98 -1.87
CA LEU A 131 19.04 -5.76 -1.22
C LEU A 131 20.09 -5.12 -0.30
N GLU A 132 21.27 -5.71 -0.15
CA GLU A 132 22.28 -5.26 0.83
C GLU A 132 22.57 -3.76 0.76
N ASN A 133 22.62 -3.20 -0.45
CA ASN A 133 22.90 -1.78 -0.68
C ASN A 133 21.65 -0.93 -0.94
N ASN A 134 20.46 -1.53 -0.96
CA ASN A 134 19.20 -0.83 -1.30
C ASN A 134 17.99 -1.46 -0.61
N ARG A 135 18.07 -1.64 0.71
CA ARG A 135 16.96 -2.17 1.50
C ARG A 135 15.81 -1.17 1.56
N PRO A 136 14.55 -1.62 1.39
CA PRO A 136 13.39 -0.80 1.67
C PRO A 136 13.37 -0.33 3.12
N SER A 137 12.81 0.85 3.37
CA SER A 137 12.48 1.31 4.72
C SER A 137 11.00 1.01 5.01
N TYR A 138 10.71 0.43 6.19
CA TYR A 138 9.36 0.04 6.54
C TYR A 138 8.86 0.75 7.79
N HIS A 139 7.61 1.26 7.75
CA HIS A 139 7.00 2.01 8.85
C HIS A 139 5.57 1.52 9.11
N CYS A 140 5.25 1.30 10.38
CA CYS A 140 3.89 1.02 10.82
C CYS A 140 3.14 2.36 10.93
N THR A 141 2.38 2.72 9.90
CA THR A 141 1.62 3.96 9.81
C THR A 141 0.58 3.87 8.69
N THR A 142 -0.30 4.85 8.59
CA THR A 142 -1.28 4.98 7.52
C THR A 142 -0.80 5.97 6.46
N VAL A 143 -1.38 5.90 5.26
CA VAL A 143 -1.05 6.86 4.20
C VAL A 143 -1.52 8.27 4.56
N GLU A 144 -2.61 8.40 5.32
CA GLU A 144 -3.14 9.67 5.79
C GLU A 144 -2.15 10.39 6.73
N GLU A 145 -1.54 9.65 7.65
CA GLU A 145 -0.50 10.17 8.55
C GLU A 145 0.79 10.44 7.79
N HIS A 146 1.24 9.46 7.00
CA HIS A 146 2.49 9.53 6.26
C HIS A 146 2.53 10.73 5.30
N SER A 147 1.47 10.97 4.56
CA SER A 147 1.38 12.08 3.59
C SER A 147 1.42 13.48 4.23
N GLN A 148 1.19 13.60 5.55
CA GLN A 148 1.35 14.89 6.23
C GLN A 148 2.81 15.33 6.31
N HIS A 149 3.73 14.38 6.36
CA HIS A 149 5.17 14.63 6.47
C HIS A 149 5.90 14.51 5.12
N PHE A 150 5.29 13.83 4.13
CA PHE A 150 5.88 13.52 2.83
C PHE A 150 4.98 13.97 1.68
N THR A 151 4.64 15.26 1.65
CA THR A 151 3.89 15.88 0.54
C THR A 151 4.83 16.07 -0.66
N ASP A 152 4.33 15.77 -1.89
CA ASP A 152 5.08 15.92 -3.15
C ASP A 152 6.48 15.29 -3.11
N HIS A 153 6.58 14.12 -2.47
CA HIS A 153 7.87 13.50 -2.18
C HIS A 153 8.20 12.33 -3.11
N TYR A 154 7.20 11.54 -3.50
CA TYR A 154 7.41 10.28 -4.23
C TYR A 154 7.25 10.43 -5.72
N ASP A 155 8.14 9.78 -6.49
CA ASP A 155 8.01 9.65 -7.95
C ASP A 155 6.89 8.68 -8.32
N ALA A 156 6.59 7.73 -7.43
CA ALA A 156 5.45 6.84 -7.57
C ALA A 156 4.86 6.42 -6.23
N VAL A 157 3.55 6.15 -6.24
CA VAL A 157 2.81 5.47 -5.17
C VAL A 157 2.25 4.17 -5.73
N VAL A 158 2.45 3.08 -5.02
CA VAL A 158 1.87 1.77 -5.30
C VAL A 158 0.86 1.44 -4.22
N ALA A 159 -0.36 1.07 -4.59
CA ALA A 159 -1.40 0.59 -3.71
C ALA A 159 -1.99 -0.70 -4.32
N SER A 160 -1.40 -1.84 -3.96
CA SER A 160 -1.73 -3.13 -4.56
C SER A 160 -2.54 -3.97 -3.59
N GLU A 161 -3.79 -4.26 -3.93
CA GLU A 161 -4.75 -5.02 -3.10
C GLU A 161 -4.98 -4.33 -1.73
N VAL A 162 -5.25 -3.03 -1.75
CA VAL A 162 -5.44 -2.21 -0.53
C VAL A 162 -6.76 -1.46 -0.53
N ILE A 163 -7.15 -0.85 -1.66
CA ILE A 163 -8.29 0.07 -1.72
C ILE A 163 -9.62 -0.60 -1.35
N GLU A 164 -9.75 -1.90 -1.52
CA GLU A 164 -10.89 -2.71 -1.10
C GLU A 164 -11.00 -2.86 0.43
N HIS A 165 -9.92 -2.60 1.15
CA HIS A 165 -9.85 -2.74 2.61
C HIS A 165 -10.00 -1.42 3.36
N VAL A 166 -10.14 -0.29 2.65
CA VAL A 166 -10.28 1.02 3.27
C VAL A 166 -11.73 1.48 3.34
N ALA A 167 -12.10 2.11 4.46
CA ALA A 167 -13.47 2.59 4.69
C ALA A 167 -13.80 3.84 3.88
N ASP A 168 -12.85 4.78 3.73
CA ASP A 168 -13.02 6.04 3.01
C ASP A 168 -12.03 6.11 1.84
N LYS A 169 -12.49 5.63 0.67
CA LYS A 169 -11.66 5.53 -0.53
C LYS A 169 -11.24 6.90 -1.08
N GLU A 170 -12.07 7.94 -0.87
CA GLU A 170 -11.75 9.29 -1.32
C GLU A 170 -10.57 9.86 -0.52
N LEU A 171 -10.64 9.79 0.81
CA LEU A 171 -9.55 10.23 1.69
C LEU A 171 -8.26 9.44 1.44
N PHE A 172 -8.37 8.13 1.19
CA PHE A 172 -7.24 7.27 0.85
C PHE A 172 -6.55 7.74 -0.45
N ILE A 173 -7.31 7.91 -1.53
CA ILE A 173 -6.76 8.39 -2.83
C ILE A 173 -6.18 9.79 -2.68
N GLN A 174 -6.88 10.69 -1.99
CA GLN A 174 -6.37 12.04 -1.72
C GLN A 174 -5.02 12.01 -1.01
N SER A 175 -4.85 11.15 -0.02
CA SER A 175 -3.61 11.00 0.74
C SER A 175 -2.49 10.40 -0.12
N CYS A 176 -2.80 9.41 -0.95
CA CYS A 176 -1.85 8.85 -1.92
C CYS A 176 -1.37 9.92 -2.91
N VAL A 177 -2.29 10.71 -3.48
CA VAL A 177 -1.96 11.76 -4.45
C VAL A 177 -1.20 12.91 -3.78
N LYS A 178 -1.50 13.24 -2.51
CA LYS A 178 -0.76 14.23 -1.75
C LYS A 178 0.72 13.86 -1.60
N ALA A 179 1.03 12.59 -1.42
CA ALA A 179 2.40 12.09 -1.33
C ALA A 179 3.16 12.12 -2.66
N LEU A 180 2.46 12.12 -3.81
CA LEU A 180 3.05 12.13 -5.14
C LEU A 180 3.58 13.51 -5.53
N LYS A 181 4.76 13.56 -6.16
CA LYS A 181 5.24 14.72 -6.89
C LYS A 181 4.31 15.07 -8.05
N PRO A 182 4.22 16.33 -8.49
CA PRO A 182 3.69 16.67 -9.80
C PRO A 182 4.41 15.85 -10.88
N GLY A 183 3.64 15.23 -11.80
CA GLY A 183 4.17 14.26 -12.78
C GLY A 183 4.48 12.88 -12.23
N GLY A 184 4.36 12.64 -10.93
CA GLY A 184 4.48 11.33 -10.30
C GLY A 184 3.30 10.41 -10.66
N LYS A 185 3.50 9.09 -10.55
CA LYS A 185 2.51 8.10 -10.98
C LYS A 185 1.97 7.28 -9.82
N ILE A 186 0.68 6.96 -9.89
CA ILE A 186 0.04 6.01 -8.98
C ILE A 186 -0.30 4.72 -9.72
N PHE A 187 -0.04 3.59 -9.06
CA PHE A 187 -0.33 2.24 -9.53
C PHE A 187 -1.26 1.57 -8.53
N ILE A 188 -2.43 1.16 -9.00
CA ILE A 188 -3.44 0.50 -8.16
C ILE A 188 -3.78 -0.83 -8.80
N THR A 189 -3.82 -1.90 -7.99
CA THR A 189 -4.43 -3.18 -8.37
C THR A 189 -5.47 -3.54 -7.32
N THR A 190 -6.64 -4.06 -7.75
CA THR A 190 -7.73 -4.42 -6.83
C THR A 190 -8.75 -5.31 -7.53
N PRO A 191 -9.48 -6.17 -6.78
CA PRO A 191 -10.66 -6.86 -7.30
C PRO A 191 -11.74 -5.88 -7.78
N ASN A 192 -12.38 -6.22 -8.90
CA ASN A 192 -13.48 -5.43 -9.42
C ASN A 192 -14.81 -5.80 -8.74
N ARG A 193 -15.66 -4.82 -8.46
CA ARG A 193 -17.04 -5.03 -8.01
C ARG A 193 -17.92 -5.47 -9.19
N SER A 194 -17.82 -6.73 -9.57
CA SER A 194 -18.62 -7.36 -10.60
C SER A 194 -19.22 -8.69 -10.11
N ARG A 195 -20.33 -9.12 -10.68
CA ARG A 195 -20.95 -10.40 -10.33
C ARG A 195 -20.02 -11.59 -10.62
N LEU A 196 -19.17 -11.46 -11.63
CA LEU A 196 -18.19 -12.50 -11.97
C LEU A 196 -17.06 -12.52 -10.91
N SER A 197 -16.58 -11.36 -10.47
CA SER A 197 -15.59 -11.28 -9.40
C SER A 197 -16.16 -11.83 -8.09
N GLU A 198 -17.40 -11.48 -7.75
CA GLU A 198 -18.10 -12.03 -6.58
C GLU A 198 -18.10 -13.55 -6.62
N PHE A 199 -18.54 -14.14 -7.73
CA PHE A 199 -18.60 -15.58 -7.88
C PHE A 199 -17.22 -16.24 -7.85
N VAL A 200 -16.24 -15.71 -8.58
CA VAL A 200 -14.91 -16.31 -8.69
C VAL A 200 -14.08 -16.06 -7.42
N THR A 201 -14.08 -14.86 -6.91
CA THR A 201 -13.21 -14.50 -5.78
C THR A 201 -13.75 -15.04 -4.46
N ILE A 202 -15.07 -14.93 -4.24
CA ILE A 202 -15.69 -15.37 -2.99
C ILE A 202 -16.03 -16.87 -3.05
N CYS A 203 -16.78 -17.31 -4.06
CA CYS A 203 -17.24 -18.70 -4.10
C CYS A 203 -16.12 -19.69 -4.39
N LEU A 204 -15.28 -19.42 -5.41
CA LEU A 204 -14.25 -20.38 -5.81
C LEU A 204 -13.03 -20.33 -4.90
N SER A 205 -12.51 -19.14 -4.59
CA SER A 205 -11.28 -19.02 -3.81
C SER A 205 -11.46 -19.40 -2.35
N GLU A 206 -12.59 -19.03 -1.75
CA GLU A 206 -12.83 -19.25 -0.32
C GLU A 206 -13.52 -20.59 -0.03
N HIS A 207 -14.47 -21.03 -0.89
CA HIS A 207 -15.31 -22.21 -0.61
C HIS A 207 -14.85 -23.47 -1.31
N ILE A 208 -14.33 -23.38 -2.55
CA ILE A 208 -13.99 -24.56 -3.35
C ILE A 208 -12.51 -24.89 -3.25
N PHE A 209 -11.64 -23.90 -3.44
CA PHE A 209 -10.21 -24.14 -3.51
C PHE A 209 -9.44 -23.84 -2.22
N ASN A 210 -10.07 -23.19 -1.23
CA ASN A 210 -9.42 -22.72 0.01
C ASN A 210 -8.10 -21.96 -0.25
N ILE A 211 -8.07 -21.19 -1.34
CA ILE A 211 -6.88 -20.40 -1.73
C ILE A 211 -6.65 -19.24 -0.76
N VAL A 212 -7.75 -18.66 -0.25
CA VAL A 212 -7.75 -17.60 0.77
C VAL A 212 -8.70 -18.00 1.91
N PRO A 213 -8.44 -17.55 3.14
CA PRO A 213 -9.34 -17.76 4.27
C PRO A 213 -10.74 -17.20 3.99
N ARG A 214 -11.77 -17.90 4.52
CA ARG A 214 -13.17 -17.47 4.36
C ARG A 214 -13.39 -16.09 4.99
N GLY A 215 -14.16 -15.23 4.30
CA GLY A 215 -14.47 -13.88 4.75
C GLY A 215 -13.31 -12.89 4.59
N THR A 216 -12.31 -13.21 3.77
CA THR A 216 -11.22 -12.28 3.44
C THR A 216 -11.69 -11.14 2.54
N HIS A 217 -12.69 -11.39 1.68
CA HIS A 217 -13.23 -10.42 0.76
C HIS A 217 -14.69 -10.11 1.08
N GLU A 218 -14.99 -8.84 1.30
CA GLU A 218 -16.34 -8.31 1.42
C GLU A 218 -16.70 -7.62 0.11
N TYR A 219 -17.58 -8.22 -0.68
CA TYR A 219 -17.96 -7.75 -2.02
C TYR A 219 -18.38 -6.27 -2.07
N ASP A 220 -19.11 -5.82 -1.05
CA ASP A 220 -19.57 -4.43 -0.96
C ASP A 220 -18.43 -3.42 -0.86
N LYS A 221 -17.24 -3.86 -0.45
CA LYS A 221 -16.02 -3.03 -0.36
C LYS A 221 -15.25 -2.96 -1.67
N PHE A 222 -15.51 -3.86 -2.62
CA PHE A 222 -14.88 -3.83 -3.93
C PHE A 222 -15.23 -2.54 -4.66
N THR A 223 -14.43 -2.18 -5.64
CA THR A 223 -14.60 -0.95 -6.42
C THR A 223 -14.52 -1.25 -7.90
N THR A 224 -15.10 -0.40 -8.72
CA THR A 224 -15.02 -0.53 -10.18
C THR A 224 -13.89 0.35 -10.75
N PRO A 225 -13.37 0.01 -11.97
CA PRO A 225 -12.40 0.88 -12.63
C PRO A 225 -12.89 2.31 -12.79
N ASN A 226 -14.18 2.52 -13.08
CA ASN A 226 -14.75 3.85 -13.25
C ASN A 226 -14.80 4.65 -11.94
N GLU A 227 -15.08 4.00 -10.81
CA GLU A 227 -15.06 4.66 -9.49
C GLU A 227 -13.63 5.10 -9.13
N VAL A 228 -12.64 4.24 -9.32
CA VAL A 228 -11.23 4.60 -9.04
C VAL A 228 -10.76 5.71 -9.98
N THR A 229 -11.12 5.63 -11.27
CA THR A 229 -10.83 6.69 -12.24
C THR A 229 -11.43 8.02 -11.79
N PHE A 230 -12.71 8.04 -11.42
CA PHE A 230 -13.39 9.24 -10.95
C PHE A 230 -12.72 9.85 -9.71
N LEU A 231 -12.34 9.01 -8.73
CA LEU A 231 -11.64 9.47 -7.52
C LEU A 231 -10.27 10.08 -7.85
N LEU A 232 -9.52 9.47 -8.78
CA LEU A 232 -8.22 9.98 -9.21
C LEU A 232 -8.34 11.29 -9.98
N GLU A 233 -9.28 11.39 -10.92
CA GLU A 233 -9.49 12.60 -11.71
C GLU A 233 -9.95 13.79 -10.84
N ARG A 234 -10.78 13.55 -9.83
CA ARG A 234 -11.14 14.56 -8.82
C ARG A 234 -9.96 15.06 -8.00
N ASN A 235 -8.91 14.25 -7.89
CA ASN A 235 -7.68 14.56 -7.16
C ASN A 235 -6.52 14.93 -8.08
N ASN A 236 -6.82 15.61 -9.20
CA ASN A 236 -5.84 16.14 -10.14
C ASN A 236 -4.90 15.08 -10.75
N CYS A 237 -5.42 13.87 -11.00
CA CYS A 237 -4.71 12.81 -11.70
C CYS A 237 -5.37 12.52 -13.06
N HIS A 238 -4.56 12.12 -14.03
CA HIS A 238 -5.04 11.63 -15.32
C HIS A 238 -4.75 10.13 -15.45
N VAL A 239 -5.81 9.34 -15.67
CA VAL A 239 -5.68 7.89 -15.85
C VAL A 239 -5.12 7.60 -17.24
N GLN A 240 -3.98 6.90 -17.28
CA GLN A 240 -3.26 6.58 -18.50
C GLN A 240 -3.55 5.17 -19.00
N LEU A 241 -3.83 4.25 -18.10
CA LEU A 241 -3.97 2.83 -18.41
C LEU A 241 -4.90 2.12 -17.42
N VAL A 242 -5.77 1.28 -17.97
CA VAL A 242 -6.57 0.31 -17.21
C VAL A 242 -6.50 -1.04 -17.92
N HIS A 243 -6.04 -2.07 -17.23
CA HIS A 243 -5.96 -3.44 -17.74
C HIS A 243 -6.63 -4.41 -16.78
N GLY A 244 -7.21 -5.47 -17.34
CA GLY A 244 -7.68 -6.61 -16.58
C GLY A 244 -6.55 -7.58 -16.22
N ILE A 245 -6.76 -8.32 -15.15
CA ILE A 245 -5.86 -9.35 -14.64
C ILE A 245 -6.66 -10.63 -14.41
N MET A 246 -6.09 -11.77 -14.82
CA MET A 246 -6.65 -13.10 -14.66
C MET A 246 -5.67 -14.00 -13.91
N TYR A 247 -6.16 -14.73 -12.92
CA TYR A 247 -5.40 -15.76 -12.22
C TYR A 247 -5.80 -17.16 -12.69
N TYR A 248 -4.81 -18.01 -12.94
CA TYR A 248 -4.97 -19.42 -13.31
C TYR A 248 -4.50 -20.31 -12.15
N PRO A 249 -5.43 -20.78 -11.28
CA PRO A 249 -5.05 -21.42 -10.01
C PRO A 249 -4.32 -22.76 -10.19
N ILE A 250 -4.63 -23.53 -11.23
CA ILE A 250 -4.01 -24.85 -11.48
C ILE A 250 -2.48 -24.73 -11.67
N ILE A 251 -2.03 -23.68 -12.34
CA ILE A 251 -0.62 -23.45 -12.66
C ILE A 251 -0.01 -22.30 -11.88
N ASN A 252 -0.73 -21.74 -10.91
CA ASN A 252 -0.35 -20.57 -10.09
C ASN A 252 0.24 -19.44 -10.96
N LYS A 253 -0.48 -19.04 -12.02
CA LYS A 253 -0.02 -18.05 -12.99
C LYS A 253 -1.01 -16.89 -13.12
N TRP A 254 -0.47 -15.69 -13.21
CA TRP A 254 -1.20 -14.47 -13.52
C TRP A 254 -0.94 -14.03 -14.95
N ALA A 255 -1.94 -13.45 -15.61
CA ALA A 255 -1.83 -12.93 -16.96
C ALA A 255 -2.68 -11.67 -17.16
N TRP A 256 -2.24 -10.82 -18.06
CA TRP A 256 -3.01 -9.68 -18.51
C TRP A 256 -4.16 -10.09 -19.40
N THR A 257 -5.28 -9.38 -19.31
CA THR A 257 -6.48 -9.57 -20.13
C THR A 257 -7.12 -8.22 -20.47
N SER A 258 -7.87 -8.16 -21.55
CA SER A 258 -8.68 -6.99 -21.89
C SER A 258 -9.92 -6.83 -20.98
N SER A 259 -10.38 -7.91 -20.35
CA SER A 259 -11.53 -7.90 -19.46
C SER A 259 -11.12 -7.48 -18.04
N THR A 260 -11.70 -6.39 -17.55
CA THR A 260 -11.50 -5.91 -16.19
C THR A 260 -12.47 -6.53 -15.17
N GLN A 261 -13.23 -7.55 -15.54
CA GLN A 261 -14.33 -8.05 -14.71
C GLN A 261 -13.91 -8.74 -13.41
N LEU A 262 -12.69 -9.27 -13.31
CA LEU A 262 -12.21 -9.97 -12.10
C LEU A 262 -11.34 -9.03 -11.24
N ILE A 263 -10.17 -8.75 -11.73
CA ILE A 263 -9.18 -7.89 -11.09
C ILE A 263 -8.73 -6.90 -12.15
N PHE A 264 -8.43 -5.69 -11.74
CA PHE A 264 -7.86 -4.70 -12.65
C PHE A 264 -6.63 -4.02 -12.07
N ALA A 265 -5.77 -3.59 -12.97
CA ALA A 265 -4.66 -2.69 -12.69
C ALA A 265 -4.91 -1.35 -13.35
N LEU A 266 -4.60 -0.28 -12.66
CA LEU A 266 -4.76 1.09 -13.12
C LEU A 266 -3.46 1.86 -12.89
N GLN A 267 -3.08 2.69 -13.88
CA GLN A 267 -1.99 3.64 -13.78
C GLN A 267 -2.52 5.05 -14.08
N ALA A 268 -2.21 5.99 -13.21
CA ALA A 268 -2.51 7.41 -13.43
C ALA A 268 -1.28 8.28 -13.13
N VAL A 269 -1.28 9.49 -13.67
CA VAL A 269 -0.25 10.51 -13.45
C VAL A 269 -0.87 11.71 -12.74
N LYS A 270 -0.21 12.23 -11.70
CA LYS A 270 -0.58 13.50 -11.06
C LYS A 270 -0.22 14.65 -12.02
N LEU A 271 -1.21 15.47 -12.34
CA LEU A 271 -1.01 16.62 -13.21
C LEU A 271 -0.18 17.70 -12.51
N SER A 272 0.61 18.42 -13.26
CA SER A 272 1.19 19.68 -12.79
C SER A 272 0.10 20.75 -12.79
N GLU A 273 0.05 21.55 -11.75
CA GLU A 273 -0.79 22.76 -11.73
C GLU A 273 -0.37 23.76 -12.79
#